data_7e10a164de4c9fd436ffe37765e89dc2
#
_entry.id   7e10a164de4c9fd436ffe37765e89dc2
#
_cell.length_a   1.000
_cell.length_b   1.000
_cell.length_c   1.000
_cell.angle_alpha   90.00
_cell.angle_beta   90.00
_cell.angle_gamma   90.00
#
_symmetry.space_group_name_H-M   'P 1'
#
loop_
_entity.id
_entity.type
_entity.pdbx_description
1 polymer ?
#
loop_
_entity_poly.entity_id
_entity_poly.type
_entity_poly.pdbx_seq_one_letter_code
_entity_poly.pdbx_strand_id
1 'polypeptide(L)'
;MKFTIVERKMKIDDDLRTYALRKVEKLDRYFQQDSDTTITFSELRGKQTVEITVRQVGLVVRAEETTTDMYASVDGAISSIERQIRKHKTRLEKRLREGAFDKMAEQKAALTEEDFD
;
A
#
# COMPACT_ATOMS: atom_id res chain seq x y z
N MET A 1 6.76 5.55 9.14
CA MET A 1 6.74 4.51 8.11
C MET A 1 8.15 4.03 7.82
N LYS A 2 8.37 2.74 7.87
CA LYS A 2 9.65 2.14 7.53
C LYS A 2 9.58 1.61 6.11
N PHE A 3 10.68 1.71 5.37
CA PHE A 3 10.74 1.30 3.97
C PHE A 3 11.75 0.18 3.77
N THR A 4 11.36 -0.81 3.00
CA THR A 4 12.26 -1.87 2.54
C THR A 4 12.12 -1.97 1.02
N ILE A 5 13.23 -1.93 0.32
CA ILE A 5 13.25 -2.09 -1.14
C ILE A 5 13.82 -3.47 -1.45
N VAL A 6 13.10 -4.20 -2.29
CA VAL A 6 13.50 -5.52 -2.76
C VAL A 6 13.70 -5.44 -4.27
N GLU A 7 14.87 -5.89 -4.74
CA GLU A 7 15.20 -5.95 -6.15
C GLU A 7 15.29 -7.43 -6.54
N ARG A 8 14.38 -7.89 -7.38
CA ARG A 8 14.34 -9.30 -7.81
C ARG A 8 15.04 -9.44 -9.15
N LYS A 9 16.25 -9.98 -9.14
CA LYS A 9 17.03 -10.27 -10.35
C LYS A 9 17.23 -9.04 -11.23
N MET A 10 17.20 -7.87 -10.65
CA MET A 10 17.45 -6.60 -11.32
C MET A 10 17.94 -5.60 -10.30
N LYS A 11 18.48 -4.50 -10.77
CA LYS A 11 18.86 -3.38 -9.91
C LYS A 11 18.20 -2.10 -10.43
N ILE A 12 17.78 -1.26 -9.49
CA ILE A 12 17.25 0.05 -9.82
C ILE A 12 18.34 1.09 -9.63
N ASP A 13 18.27 2.18 -10.39
CA ASP A 13 19.21 3.29 -10.20
C ASP A 13 18.73 4.22 -9.07
N ASP A 14 19.59 5.17 -8.72
CA ASP A 14 19.30 6.09 -7.62
C ASP A 14 18.11 7.01 -7.92
N ASP A 15 17.93 7.39 -9.17
CA ASP A 15 16.81 8.26 -9.56
C ASP A 15 15.48 7.55 -9.35
N LEU A 16 15.39 6.31 -9.77
CA LEU A 16 14.17 5.52 -9.59
C LEU A 16 13.92 5.24 -8.11
N ARG A 17 14.99 4.93 -7.36
CA ARG A 17 14.87 4.74 -5.90
C ARG A 17 14.30 5.98 -5.23
N THR A 18 14.85 7.13 -5.54
CA THR A 18 14.39 8.42 -4.98
C THR A 18 12.93 8.69 -5.36
N TYR A 19 12.60 8.47 -6.62
CA TYR A 19 11.24 8.66 -7.12
C TYR A 19 10.23 7.80 -6.36
N ALA A 20 10.54 6.50 -6.25
CA ALA A 20 9.65 5.56 -5.58
C ALA A 20 9.48 5.91 -4.10
N LEU A 21 10.57 6.24 -3.40
CA LEU A 21 10.50 6.61 -1.99
C LEU A 21 9.68 7.87 -1.76
N ARG A 22 9.84 8.88 -2.61
CA ARG A 22 9.04 10.11 -2.50
C ARG A 22 7.55 9.85 -2.69
N LYS A 23 7.21 8.99 -3.64
CA LYS A 23 5.81 8.65 -3.89
C LYS A 23 5.23 7.87 -2.73
N VAL A 24 5.97 6.90 -2.20
CA VAL A 24 5.50 6.07 -1.10
C VAL A 24 5.38 6.86 0.20
N GLU A 25 6.30 7.81 0.45
CA GLU A 25 6.22 8.67 1.64
C GLU A 25 4.89 9.41 1.75
N LYS A 26 4.29 9.76 0.62
CA LYS A 26 3.00 10.45 0.62
C LYS A 26 1.87 9.59 1.20
N LEU A 27 2.06 8.28 1.24
CA LEU A 27 1.08 7.38 1.82
C LEU A 27 1.06 7.47 3.34
N ASP A 28 2.14 7.94 3.96
CA ASP A 28 2.26 8.02 5.41
C ASP A 28 1.15 8.85 6.05
N ARG A 29 0.65 9.85 5.34
CA ARG A 29 -0.45 10.70 5.81
C ARG A 29 -1.74 9.95 6.09
N TYR A 30 -1.89 8.76 5.51
CA TYR A 30 -3.08 7.94 5.71
C TYR A 30 -3.00 7.05 6.94
N PHE A 31 -1.82 6.96 7.56
CA PHE A 31 -1.58 6.06 8.68
C PHE A 31 -1.23 6.86 9.92
N GLN A 32 -1.93 6.58 11.02
CA GLN A 32 -1.71 7.27 12.30
C GLN A 32 -0.71 6.52 13.19
N GLN A 33 -0.34 5.31 12.80
CA GLN A 33 0.58 4.47 13.55
C GLN A 33 1.76 4.09 12.66
N ASP A 34 2.81 3.58 13.29
CA ASP A 34 3.94 3.06 12.54
C ASP A 34 3.50 1.98 11.58
N SER A 35 4.03 2.04 10.38
CA SER A 35 3.76 1.06 9.34
C SER A 35 5.05 0.64 8.68
N ASP A 36 5.05 -0.55 8.10
CA ASP A 36 6.15 -1.08 7.32
C ASP A 36 5.72 -1.15 5.85
N THR A 37 6.54 -0.61 4.97
CA THR A 37 6.26 -0.63 3.54
C THR A 37 7.37 -1.35 2.82
N THR A 38 7.00 -2.34 2.03
CA THR A 38 7.94 -3.08 1.17
C THR A 38 7.61 -2.75 -0.28
N ILE A 39 8.64 -2.35 -1.02
CA ILE A 39 8.53 -2.04 -2.44
C ILE A 39 9.40 -3.04 -3.19
N THR A 40 8.78 -3.88 -4.01
CA THR A 40 9.48 -4.91 -4.77
C THR A 40 9.49 -4.56 -6.24
N PHE A 41 10.68 -4.51 -6.82
CA PHE A 41 10.87 -4.26 -8.24
C PHE A 41 11.28 -5.55 -8.94
N SER A 42 10.68 -5.82 -10.07
CA SER A 42 11.04 -6.97 -10.89
C SER A 42 10.83 -6.65 -12.37
N GLU A 43 11.52 -7.39 -13.20
CA GLU A 43 11.42 -7.24 -14.65
C GLU A 43 11.42 -8.62 -15.29
N LEU A 44 10.53 -8.79 -16.27
CA LEU A 44 10.48 -10.01 -17.05
C LEU A 44 10.12 -9.65 -18.48
N ARG A 45 11.05 -9.91 -19.40
CA ARG A 45 10.83 -9.71 -20.84
C ARG A 45 10.32 -8.32 -21.19
N GLY A 46 10.96 -7.30 -20.61
CA GLY A 46 10.60 -5.92 -20.85
C GLY A 46 9.40 -5.41 -20.05
N LYS A 47 8.76 -6.28 -19.29
CA LYS A 47 7.65 -5.87 -18.40
C LYS A 47 8.21 -5.51 -17.04
N GLN A 48 7.88 -4.31 -16.60
CA GLN A 48 8.40 -3.71 -15.37
C GLN A 48 7.31 -3.79 -14.30
N THR A 49 7.57 -4.53 -13.23
CA THR A 49 6.58 -4.73 -12.17
C THR A 49 7.02 -4.09 -10.87
N VAL A 50 6.10 -3.38 -10.23
CA VAL A 50 6.26 -2.83 -8.89
C VAL A 50 5.16 -3.40 -8.01
N GLU A 51 5.55 -4.00 -6.89
CA GLU A 51 4.62 -4.45 -5.88
C GLU A 51 4.87 -3.63 -4.61
N ILE A 52 3.81 -3.07 -4.04
CA ILE A 52 3.90 -2.31 -2.79
C ILE A 52 2.99 -2.99 -1.77
N THR A 53 3.55 -3.28 -0.60
CA THR A 53 2.79 -3.81 0.53
C THR A 53 3.01 -2.88 1.72
N VAL A 54 1.92 -2.37 2.27
CA VAL A 54 1.95 -1.55 3.49
C VAL A 54 1.31 -2.33 4.61
N ARG A 55 2.03 -2.50 5.72
CA ARG A 55 1.56 -3.24 6.88
C ARG A 55 1.49 -2.35 8.10
N GLN A 56 0.39 -2.41 8.78
CA GLN A 56 0.14 -1.75 10.03
C GLN A 56 -0.62 -2.73 10.91
N VAL A 57 -0.63 -2.55 12.23
CA VAL A 57 -1.39 -3.44 13.11
C VAL A 57 -2.84 -3.52 12.65
N GLY A 58 -3.30 -4.73 12.33
CA GLY A 58 -4.68 -4.96 11.89
C GLY A 58 -4.97 -4.58 10.45
N LEU A 59 -3.95 -4.20 9.67
CA LEU A 59 -4.18 -3.68 8.33
C LEU A 59 -3.03 -4.04 7.39
N VAL A 60 -3.36 -4.64 6.26
CA VAL A 60 -2.39 -4.88 5.17
C VAL A 60 -3.02 -4.39 3.88
N VAL A 61 -2.31 -3.54 3.16
CA VAL A 61 -2.72 -3.04 1.85
C VAL A 61 -1.65 -3.41 0.85
N ARG A 62 -2.05 -3.94 -0.28
CA ARG A 62 -1.13 -4.44 -1.29
C ARG A 62 -1.60 -4.06 -2.68
N ALA A 63 -0.66 -3.67 -3.52
CA ALA A 63 -0.92 -3.40 -4.93
C ALA A 63 0.27 -3.83 -5.78
N GLU A 64 -0.02 -4.25 -7.01
CA GLU A 64 0.98 -4.63 -7.99
C GLU A 64 0.60 -3.99 -9.32
N GLU A 65 1.59 -3.45 -10.02
CA GLU A 65 1.38 -2.85 -11.33
C GLU A 65 2.50 -3.26 -12.27
N THR A 66 2.14 -3.62 -13.49
CA THR A 66 3.09 -4.00 -14.55
C THR A 66 2.87 -3.15 -15.77
N THR A 67 3.93 -2.48 -16.22
CA THR A 67 3.91 -1.67 -17.45
C THR A 67 5.24 -1.86 -18.17
N THR A 68 5.44 -1.14 -19.27
CA THR A 68 6.71 -1.15 -19.98
C THR A 68 7.68 -0.09 -19.43
N ASP A 69 7.25 0.70 -18.45
CA ASP A 69 8.05 1.77 -17.83
C ASP A 69 7.94 1.66 -16.32
N MET A 70 9.06 1.49 -15.64
CA MET A 70 9.07 1.30 -14.18
C MET A 70 8.47 2.50 -13.43
N TYR A 71 8.68 3.72 -13.90
CA TYR A 71 8.07 4.91 -13.29
C TYR A 71 6.55 4.85 -13.35
N ALA A 72 6.02 4.44 -14.50
CA ALA A 72 4.57 4.26 -14.64
C ALA A 72 4.05 3.16 -13.74
N SER A 73 4.83 2.10 -13.55
CA SER A 73 4.44 1.01 -12.65
C SER A 73 4.41 1.47 -11.20
N VAL A 74 5.37 2.31 -10.78
CA VAL A 74 5.34 2.92 -9.45
C VAL A 74 4.08 3.75 -9.28
N ASP A 75 3.78 4.63 -10.23
CA ASP A 75 2.60 5.50 -10.15
C ASP A 75 1.30 4.70 -10.07
N GLY A 76 1.19 3.66 -10.88
CA GLY A 76 0.01 2.80 -10.89
C GLY A 76 -0.17 2.06 -9.57
N ALA A 77 0.90 1.53 -9.01
CA ALA A 77 0.86 0.83 -7.72
C ALA A 77 0.46 1.79 -6.60
N ILE A 78 1.03 3.00 -6.58
CA ILE A 78 0.69 4.03 -5.59
C ILE A 78 -0.79 4.40 -5.69
N SER A 79 -1.29 4.65 -6.89
CA SER A 79 -2.71 4.98 -7.09
C SER A 79 -3.63 3.90 -6.59
N SER A 80 -3.27 2.63 -6.82
CA SER A 80 -4.03 1.49 -6.34
C SER A 80 -4.04 1.42 -4.82
N ILE A 81 -2.89 1.63 -4.17
CA ILE A 81 -2.79 1.65 -2.72
C ILE A 81 -3.68 2.76 -2.15
N GLU A 82 -3.61 3.96 -2.73
CA GLU A 82 -4.42 5.08 -2.27
C GLU A 82 -5.92 4.80 -2.35
N ARG A 83 -6.36 4.20 -3.44
CA ARG A 83 -7.77 3.81 -3.59
C ARG A 83 -8.21 2.82 -2.52
N GLN A 84 -7.37 1.83 -2.25
CA GLN A 84 -7.68 0.82 -1.23
C GLN A 84 -7.75 1.43 0.16
N ILE A 85 -6.82 2.32 0.49
CA ILE A 85 -6.81 2.99 1.78
C ILE A 85 -8.07 3.83 1.96
N ARG A 86 -8.44 4.63 0.96
CA ARG A 86 -9.64 5.47 1.02
C ARG A 86 -10.91 4.63 1.18
N LYS A 87 -11.01 3.55 0.44
CA LYS A 87 -12.14 2.64 0.52
C LYS A 87 -12.27 2.03 1.91
N HIS A 88 -11.15 1.58 2.46
CA HIS A 88 -11.11 1.00 3.79
C HIS A 88 -11.49 2.02 4.86
N LYS A 89 -10.93 3.21 4.78
CA LYS A 89 -11.23 4.29 5.72
C LYS A 89 -12.71 4.66 5.70
N THR A 90 -13.30 4.73 4.52
CA THR A 90 -14.73 5.01 4.37
C THR A 90 -15.58 3.93 5.04
N ARG A 91 -15.23 2.68 4.88
CA ARG A 91 -15.93 1.57 5.53
C ARG A 91 -15.85 1.67 7.05
N LEU A 92 -14.68 1.98 7.58
CA LEU A 92 -14.49 2.12 9.00
C LEU A 92 -15.31 3.28 9.56
N GLU A 93 -15.28 4.42 8.90
CA GLU A 93 -16.07 5.59 9.28
C GLU A 93 -17.57 5.29 9.27
N LYS A 94 -18.03 4.56 8.26
CA LYS A 94 -19.42 4.16 8.16
C LYS A 94 -19.82 3.27 9.33
N ARG A 95 -19.00 2.29 9.68
CA ARG A 95 -19.25 1.40 10.82
C ARG A 95 -19.33 2.18 12.12
N LEU A 96 -18.48 3.16 12.30
CA LEU A 96 -18.48 4.00 13.49
C LEU A 96 -19.74 4.89 13.55
N ARG A 97 -20.17 5.42 12.41
CA ARG A 97 -21.41 6.24 12.36
C ARG A 97 -22.67 5.44 12.62
N GLU A 98 -22.66 4.16 12.33
CA GLU A 98 -23.77 3.27 12.63
C GLU A 98 -23.92 3.00 14.12
N GLY A 99 -23.09 3.67 14.95
CA GLY A 99 -23.33 3.83 16.37
C GLY A 99 -23.15 2.62 17.24
N ALA A 100 -22.40 1.68 16.79
CA ALA A 100 -22.21 0.45 17.52
C ALA A 100 -21.04 0.53 18.50
N PHE A 101 -21.10 1.45 19.47
CA PHE A 101 -20.04 1.57 20.49
C PHE A 101 -19.83 0.27 21.24
N ASP A 102 -20.89 -0.40 21.56
CA ASP A 102 -20.88 -1.69 22.22
C ASP A 102 -20.24 -2.77 21.34
N LYS A 103 -20.20 -2.56 20.05
CA LYS A 103 -19.63 -3.49 19.08
C LYS A 103 -18.30 -3.05 18.51
N MET A 104 -17.74 -1.96 18.99
CA MET A 104 -16.48 -1.44 18.45
C MET A 104 -15.36 -2.45 18.49
N ALA A 105 -15.23 -3.19 19.56
CA ALA A 105 -14.19 -4.21 19.68
C ALA A 105 -14.38 -5.32 18.66
N GLU A 106 -15.62 -5.74 18.45
CA GLU A 106 -15.93 -6.76 17.45
C GLU A 106 -15.65 -6.27 16.05
N GLN A 107 -16.01 -5.02 15.78
CA GLN A 107 -15.74 -4.42 14.47
C GLN A 107 -14.26 -4.25 14.21
N LYS A 108 -13.46 -3.92 15.21
CA LYS A 108 -12.02 -3.89 15.08
C LYS A 108 -11.47 -5.25 14.74
N ALA A 109 -11.98 -6.28 15.39
CA ALA A 109 -11.55 -7.65 15.11
C ALA A 109 -11.95 -8.08 13.69
N ALA A 110 -13.05 -7.53 13.17
CA ALA A 110 -13.51 -7.81 11.81
C ALA A 110 -12.77 -7.04 10.74
N LEU A 111 -11.94 -6.05 11.12
CA LEU A 111 -11.11 -5.32 10.17
C LEU A 111 -9.90 -6.17 9.79
N THR A 112 -10.10 -7.05 8.84
CA THR A 112 -9.09 -7.99 8.38
C THR A 112 -8.72 -7.68 6.93
N GLU A 113 -7.78 -8.45 6.38
CA GLU A 113 -7.41 -8.31 4.98
C GLU A 113 -8.59 -8.51 4.03
N GLU A 114 -9.60 -9.26 4.44
CA GLU A 114 -10.79 -9.50 3.64
C GLU A 114 -11.55 -8.22 3.33
N ASP A 115 -11.43 -7.21 4.18
CA ASP A 115 -12.10 -5.94 3.96
C ASP A 115 -11.51 -5.14 2.79
N PHE A 116 -10.42 -5.60 2.22
CA PHE A 116 -9.74 -4.93 1.12
C PHE A 116 -10.06 -5.48 -0.27
N ASP A 117 -10.69 -6.57 -0.34
CA ASP A 117 -11.01 -7.21 -1.63
C ASP A 117 -12.08 -6.48 -2.41
#